data_29744e4694b70e19559f2cbd29059e71
#
_entry.id   29744e4694b70e19559f2cbd29059e71
#
_cell.length_a   1.000
_cell.length_b   1.000
_cell.length_c   1.000
_cell.angle_alpha   90.00
_cell.angle_beta   90.00
_cell.angle_gamma   90.00
#
_symmetry.space_group_name_H-M   'P 1'
#
loop_
_entity.id
_entity.type
_entity.pdbx_description
1 polymer ?
#
loop_
_entity_poly.entity_id
_entity_poly.type
_entity_poly.pdbx_seq_one_letter_code
_entity_poly.pdbx_strand_id
1 'polypeptide(L)'
;MSKKVFIGAGHGGSDSGAVDYLVEKDVNLVMALACRDYLTAHGVGVRMSRAKDEEDPINEEVRECNAYNPDLAIDVHNNSGGGDGFEAYYTINGGTGKTLAQNIEKQVVKIGQNSRGCKTRQGQRGDYYAFVRDTKCPAVICEGVFVDNKADAAQADTKAKQQAFGVAYAKGILDTLGIKYDTSTAKPAEPETDAETQAAITKVQQAAGLSGKTMQYLLDYEYGVELVKKLAKAVE
;
A
#
# COMPACT_ATOMS: atom_id res chain seq x y z
N MET A 1 -20.25 -8.92 -14.47
CA MET A 1 -19.49 -9.49 -13.33
C MET A 1 -18.67 -8.36 -12.72
N SER A 2 -18.53 -8.31 -11.39
CA SER A 2 -17.66 -7.33 -10.74
C SER A 2 -16.20 -7.61 -11.11
N LYS A 3 -15.42 -6.55 -11.30
CA LYS A 3 -13.99 -6.64 -11.53
C LYS A 3 -13.29 -7.20 -10.30
N LYS A 4 -12.20 -7.94 -10.51
CA LYS A 4 -11.41 -8.57 -9.44
C LYS A 4 -9.95 -8.15 -9.53
N VAL A 5 -9.34 -7.88 -8.39
CA VAL A 5 -7.93 -7.50 -8.27
C VAL A 5 -7.26 -8.36 -7.20
N PHE A 6 -6.06 -8.84 -7.47
CA PHE A 6 -5.19 -9.44 -6.46
C PHE A 6 -4.12 -8.43 -6.04
N ILE A 7 -3.85 -8.37 -4.73
CA ILE A 7 -2.83 -7.49 -4.16
C ILE A 7 -1.87 -8.33 -3.33
N GLY A 8 -0.64 -8.43 -3.80
CA GLY A 8 0.50 -8.89 -3.01
C GLY A 8 0.96 -7.78 -2.05
N ALA A 9 1.35 -8.17 -0.85
CA ALA A 9 2.01 -7.30 0.11
C ALA A 9 3.37 -7.90 0.44
N GLY A 10 4.34 -7.65 -0.43
CA GLY A 10 5.61 -8.35 -0.47
C GLY A 10 6.31 -8.48 0.89
N HIS A 11 7.06 -9.56 1.06
CA HIS A 11 7.68 -9.96 2.33
C HIS A 11 6.66 -10.29 3.43
N GLY A 12 7.10 -10.49 4.68
CA GLY A 12 6.21 -10.78 5.80
C GLY A 12 6.79 -11.84 6.74
N GLY A 13 6.27 -11.93 7.96
CA GLY A 13 6.74 -12.87 8.96
C GLY A 13 8.23 -12.69 9.25
N SER A 14 9.01 -13.73 9.01
CA SER A 14 10.47 -13.73 9.20
C SER A 14 11.24 -12.98 8.09
N ASP A 15 10.64 -12.78 6.92
CA ASP A 15 11.21 -11.98 5.82
C ASP A 15 10.83 -10.51 5.99
N SER A 16 11.77 -9.71 6.48
CA SER A 16 11.57 -8.27 6.68
C SER A 16 11.62 -7.45 5.37
N GLY A 17 12.11 -8.04 4.26
CA GLY A 17 12.57 -7.24 3.13
C GLY A 17 13.76 -6.36 3.52
N ALA A 18 13.93 -5.25 2.81
CA ALA A 18 14.96 -4.27 3.12
C ALA A 18 14.64 -3.51 4.42
N VAL A 19 15.69 -3.23 5.22
CA VAL A 19 15.58 -2.55 6.51
C VAL A 19 16.63 -1.46 6.61
N ASP A 20 16.18 -0.20 6.77
CA ASP A 20 17.03 0.95 7.07
C ASP A 20 16.16 2.02 7.79
N TYR A 21 15.83 3.16 7.14
CA TYR A 21 14.92 4.17 7.69
C TYR A 21 13.49 3.65 7.84
N LEU A 22 13.11 2.64 7.05
CA LEU A 22 11.83 1.94 7.09
C LEU A 22 12.07 0.43 7.07
N VAL A 23 11.09 -0.33 7.56
CA VAL A 23 11.02 -1.79 7.40
C VAL A 23 10.08 -2.09 6.25
N GLU A 24 10.59 -2.68 5.18
CA GLU A 24 9.85 -2.84 3.92
C GLU A 24 8.54 -3.60 4.10
N LYS A 25 8.54 -4.75 4.77
CA LYS A 25 7.34 -5.57 4.97
C LYS A 25 6.19 -4.82 5.65
N ASP A 26 6.51 -3.90 6.59
CA ASP A 26 5.53 -3.14 7.36
C ASP A 26 4.89 -2.06 6.48
N VAL A 27 5.72 -1.36 5.71
CA VAL A 27 5.27 -0.33 4.76
C VAL A 27 4.43 -0.95 3.65
N ASN A 28 4.88 -2.07 3.08
CA ASN A 28 4.15 -2.81 2.05
C ASN A 28 2.74 -3.18 2.52
N LEU A 29 2.62 -3.68 3.76
CA LEU A 29 1.34 -4.08 4.32
C LEU A 29 0.37 -2.89 4.46
N VAL A 30 0.84 -1.76 4.98
CA VAL A 30 -0.01 -0.55 5.13
C VAL A 30 -0.47 -0.03 3.77
N MET A 31 0.42 0.04 2.77
CA MET A 31 0.09 0.46 1.42
C MET A 31 -0.92 -0.49 0.76
N ALA A 32 -0.70 -1.81 0.88
CA ALA A 32 -1.57 -2.84 0.30
C ALA A 32 -2.97 -2.84 0.94
N LEU A 33 -3.07 -2.69 2.26
CA LEU A 33 -4.35 -2.57 2.97
C LEU A 33 -5.14 -1.34 2.53
N ALA A 34 -4.49 -0.18 2.41
CA ALA A 34 -5.14 1.04 1.94
C ALA A 34 -5.62 0.92 0.48
N CYS A 35 -4.84 0.26 -0.37
CA CYS A 35 -5.23 -0.06 -1.74
C CYS A 35 -6.48 -0.94 -1.78
N ARG A 36 -6.49 -2.04 -1.00
CA ARG A 36 -7.64 -2.94 -0.85
C ARG A 36 -8.91 -2.18 -0.44
N ASP A 37 -8.81 -1.39 0.61
CA ASP A 37 -9.96 -0.69 1.20
C ASP A 37 -10.56 0.30 0.20
N TYR A 38 -9.70 1.04 -0.51
CA TYR A 38 -10.17 1.97 -1.53
C TYR A 38 -10.82 1.25 -2.72
N LEU A 39 -10.25 0.16 -3.23
CA LEU A 39 -10.83 -0.64 -4.31
C LEU A 39 -12.17 -1.27 -3.91
N THR A 40 -12.25 -1.82 -2.70
CA THR A 40 -13.47 -2.44 -2.17
C THR A 40 -14.60 -1.41 -2.05
N ALA A 41 -14.30 -0.20 -1.57
CA ALA A 41 -15.27 0.90 -1.52
C ALA A 41 -15.79 1.31 -2.90
N HIS A 42 -15.05 1.00 -3.99
CA HIS A 42 -15.46 1.24 -5.38
C HIS A 42 -16.02 -0.01 -6.08
N GLY A 43 -16.44 -1.03 -5.33
CA GLY A 43 -17.15 -2.22 -5.84
C GLY A 43 -16.24 -3.22 -6.56
N VAL A 44 -14.92 -3.14 -6.38
CA VAL A 44 -13.97 -4.11 -6.90
C VAL A 44 -13.82 -5.25 -5.90
N GLY A 45 -13.92 -6.50 -6.37
CA GLY A 45 -13.57 -7.67 -5.55
C GLY A 45 -12.06 -7.74 -5.37
N VAL A 46 -11.60 -7.80 -4.12
CA VAL A 46 -10.16 -7.83 -3.81
C VAL A 46 -9.81 -9.08 -3.01
N ARG A 47 -8.71 -9.74 -3.38
CA ARG A 47 -8.02 -10.73 -2.57
C ARG A 47 -6.59 -10.25 -2.35
N MET A 48 -6.10 -10.42 -1.13
CA MET A 48 -4.71 -10.14 -0.77
C MET A 48 -3.94 -11.44 -0.53
N SER A 49 -2.62 -11.41 -0.70
CA SER A 49 -1.72 -12.49 -0.29
C SER A 49 -1.68 -12.60 1.24
N ARG A 50 -1.52 -11.48 1.92
CA ARG A 50 -1.58 -11.37 3.38
C ARG A 50 -2.29 -10.09 3.81
N ALA A 51 -2.92 -10.10 4.99
CA ALA A 51 -3.59 -8.93 5.58
C ALA A 51 -3.07 -8.59 6.99
N LYS A 52 -2.04 -9.28 7.44
CA LYS A 52 -1.30 -9.09 8.70
C LYS A 52 0.17 -9.46 8.49
N ASP A 53 1.01 -9.30 9.51
CA ASP A 53 2.40 -9.75 9.46
C ASP A 53 2.46 -11.28 9.59
N GLU A 54 2.59 -11.96 8.46
CA GLU A 54 2.68 -13.41 8.34
C GLU A 54 3.54 -13.77 7.13
N GLU A 55 4.04 -15.01 7.07
CA GLU A 55 4.85 -15.50 5.94
C GLU A 55 4.08 -15.42 4.63
N ASP A 56 4.75 -14.91 3.59
CA ASP A 56 4.18 -14.72 2.25
C ASP A 56 5.18 -15.13 1.15
N PRO A 57 5.50 -16.42 1.03
CA PRO A 57 6.46 -16.86 0.02
C PRO A 57 5.89 -16.70 -1.39
N ILE A 58 6.70 -16.15 -2.30
CA ILE A 58 6.33 -15.78 -3.67
C ILE A 58 5.62 -16.89 -4.47
N ASN A 59 5.99 -18.14 -4.26
CA ASN A 59 5.32 -19.27 -4.94
C ASN A 59 3.89 -19.51 -4.45
N GLU A 60 3.60 -19.24 -3.18
CA GLU A 60 2.26 -19.29 -2.61
C GLU A 60 1.43 -18.11 -3.08
N GLU A 61 1.98 -16.92 -3.06
CA GLU A 61 1.36 -15.70 -3.56
C GLU A 61 0.91 -15.84 -5.02
N VAL A 62 1.82 -16.28 -5.91
CA VAL A 62 1.50 -16.56 -7.31
C VAL A 62 0.41 -17.63 -7.45
N ARG A 63 0.48 -18.70 -6.65
CA ARG A 63 -0.53 -19.77 -6.64
C ARG A 63 -1.91 -19.23 -6.25
N GLU A 64 -1.98 -18.38 -5.21
CA GLU A 64 -3.23 -17.78 -4.74
C GLU A 64 -3.80 -16.77 -5.74
N CYS A 65 -2.94 -15.94 -6.32
CA CYS A 65 -3.31 -15.02 -7.40
C CYS A 65 -3.96 -15.78 -8.55
N ASN A 66 -3.30 -16.83 -9.04
CA ASN A 66 -3.79 -17.65 -10.15
C ASN A 66 -5.08 -18.41 -9.82
N ALA A 67 -5.25 -18.87 -8.57
CA ALA A 67 -6.48 -19.51 -8.12
C ALA A 67 -7.65 -18.53 -8.00
N TYR A 68 -7.40 -17.30 -7.61
CA TYR A 68 -8.42 -16.24 -7.53
C TYR A 68 -8.88 -15.78 -8.92
N ASN A 69 -8.03 -15.94 -9.94
CA ASN A 69 -8.28 -15.55 -11.33
C ASN A 69 -8.77 -14.09 -11.44
N PRO A 70 -7.94 -13.09 -11.08
CA PRO A 70 -8.28 -11.68 -11.11
C PRO A 70 -8.18 -11.09 -12.52
N ASP A 71 -8.78 -9.91 -12.74
CA ASP A 71 -8.59 -9.11 -13.97
C ASP A 71 -7.20 -8.46 -14.01
N LEU A 72 -6.66 -8.04 -12.85
CA LEU A 72 -5.36 -7.41 -12.67
C LEU A 72 -4.74 -7.87 -11.34
N ALA A 73 -3.41 -7.83 -11.27
CA ALA A 73 -2.67 -8.04 -10.02
C ALA A 73 -1.60 -6.97 -9.82
N ILE A 74 -1.37 -6.57 -8.59
CA ILE A 74 -0.20 -5.80 -8.18
C ILE A 74 0.50 -6.50 -7.01
N ASP A 75 1.80 -6.35 -6.93
CA ASP A 75 2.61 -6.70 -5.77
C ASP A 75 3.28 -5.44 -5.23
N VAL A 76 3.05 -5.17 -3.96
CA VAL A 76 3.48 -3.93 -3.29
C VAL A 76 4.80 -4.17 -2.60
N HIS A 77 5.81 -3.43 -3.02
CA HIS A 77 7.18 -3.43 -2.53
C HIS A 77 7.70 -2.02 -2.28
N ASN A 78 8.84 -1.95 -1.62
CA ASN A 78 9.66 -0.77 -1.50
C ASN A 78 11.12 -1.14 -1.79
N ASN A 79 11.83 -0.27 -2.45
CA ASN A 79 13.15 -0.53 -3.03
C ASN A 79 14.28 -0.30 -2.01
N SER A 80 15.49 -0.74 -2.38
CA SER A 80 16.74 -0.41 -1.71
C SER A 80 17.90 -0.35 -2.71
N GLY A 81 19.04 0.19 -2.28
CA GLY A 81 20.22 0.38 -3.12
C GLY A 81 20.56 1.85 -3.39
N GLY A 82 20.11 2.77 -2.52
CA GLY A 82 20.48 4.19 -2.53
C GLY A 82 19.84 5.01 -3.66
N GLY A 83 18.77 4.48 -4.29
CA GLY A 83 18.00 5.22 -5.29
C GLY A 83 17.06 6.24 -4.67
N ASP A 84 16.22 6.88 -5.51
CA ASP A 84 15.25 7.91 -5.11
C ASP A 84 14.08 7.92 -6.08
N GLY A 85 12.87 7.58 -5.60
CA GLY A 85 11.63 7.65 -6.36
C GLY A 85 11.00 6.32 -6.75
N PHE A 86 9.75 6.41 -7.16
CA PHE A 86 8.89 5.28 -7.54
C PHE A 86 9.39 4.55 -8.79
N GLU A 87 9.32 3.24 -8.78
CA GLU A 87 9.50 2.36 -9.95
C GLU A 87 8.32 1.39 -10.06
N ALA A 88 7.97 1.00 -11.28
CA ALA A 88 7.03 -0.09 -11.51
C ALA A 88 7.58 -1.08 -12.52
N TYR A 89 7.50 -2.38 -12.22
CA TYR A 89 7.96 -3.43 -13.12
C TYR A 89 6.77 -4.18 -13.70
N TYR A 90 6.72 -4.27 -15.04
CA TYR A 90 5.70 -4.98 -15.80
C TYR A 90 6.35 -5.97 -16.77
N THR A 91 5.54 -6.83 -17.40
CA THR A 91 6.05 -7.86 -18.33
C THR A 91 6.76 -7.26 -19.54
N ILE A 92 7.86 -7.89 -19.96
CA ILE A 92 8.59 -7.55 -21.20
C ILE A 92 7.68 -7.53 -22.45
N ASN A 93 6.52 -8.18 -22.39
CA ASN A 93 5.55 -8.22 -23.48
C ASN A 93 4.63 -6.96 -23.53
N GLY A 94 4.71 -6.07 -22.55
CA GLY A 94 3.91 -4.84 -22.51
C GLY A 94 2.41 -5.10 -22.20
N GLY A 95 1.54 -4.67 -23.11
CA GLY A 95 0.10 -4.88 -22.99
C GLY A 95 -0.54 -4.18 -21.78
N THR A 96 -1.58 -4.80 -21.20
CA THR A 96 -2.33 -4.24 -20.07
C THR A 96 -1.45 -4.03 -18.84
N GLY A 97 -0.43 -4.87 -18.60
CA GLY A 97 0.54 -4.67 -17.51
C GLY A 97 1.28 -3.34 -17.63
N LYS A 98 1.71 -2.96 -18.84
CA LYS A 98 2.32 -1.66 -19.10
C LYS A 98 1.35 -0.50 -18.81
N THR A 99 0.10 -0.63 -19.26
CA THR A 99 -0.93 0.38 -19.02
C THR A 99 -1.21 0.55 -17.53
N LEU A 100 -1.29 -0.56 -16.79
CA LEU A 100 -1.47 -0.58 -15.34
C LEU A 100 -0.32 0.14 -14.63
N ALA A 101 0.93 -0.21 -14.95
CA ALA A 101 2.11 0.44 -14.38
C ALA A 101 2.09 1.96 -14.62
N GLN A 102 1.80 2.40 -15.84
CA GLN A 102 1.75 3.82 -16.20
C GLN A 102 0.61 4.58 -15.51
N ASN A 103 -0.55 3.95 -15.32
CA ASN A 103 -1.66 4.57 -14.61
C ASN A 103 -1.36 4.69 -13.12
N ILE A 104 -0.74 3.68 -12.51
CA ILE A 104 -0.26 3.75 -11.11
C ILE A 104 0.78 4.86 -10.96
N GLU A 105 1.81 4.90 -11.82
CA GLU A 105 2.83 5.94 -11.83
C GLU A 105 2.23 7.35 -11.85
N LYS A 106 1.27 7.61 -12.74
CA LYS A 106 0.59 8.91 -12.81
C LYS A 106 -0.08 9.31 -11.50
N GLN A 107 -0.64 8.36 -10.75
CA GLN A 107 -1.31 8.66 -9.48
C GLN A 107 -0.28 8.85 -8.35
N VAL A 108 0.82 8.11 -8.37
CA VAL A 108 1.91 8.25 -7.40
C VAL A 108 2.60 9.60 -7.56
N VAL A 109 2.86 10.06 -8.78
CA VAL A 109 3.40 11.41 -9.03
C VAL A 109 2.47 12.51 -8.51
N LYS A 110 1.14 12.33 -8.55
CA LYS A 110 0.18 13.31 -8.02
C LYS A 110 0.25 13.48 -6.50
N ILE A 111 0.71 12.49 -5.77
CA ILE A 111 0.91 12.59 -4.31
C ILE A 111 2.28 13.16 -3.92
N GLY A 112 3.09 13.55 -4.89
CA GLY A 112 4.36 14.25 -4.70
C GLY A 112 5.60 13.36 -4.79
N GLN A 113 5.47 12.06 -5.05
CA GLN A 113 6.61 11.18 -5.26
C GLN A 113 7.18 11.38 -6.67
N ASN A 114 8.50 11.48 -6.79
CA ASN A 114 9.17 11.47 -8.09
C ASN A 114 9.16 10.06 -8.70
N SER A 115 9.26 9.99 -10.02
CA SER A 115 9.25 8.72 -10.74
C SER A 115 10.59 8.42 -11.39
N ARG A 116 11.01 7.15 -11.31
CA ARG A 116 12.12 6.56 -12.07
C ARG A 116 11.61 5.76 -13.26
N GLY A 117 10.29 5.77 -13.49
CA GLY A 117 9.62 5.19 -14.65
C GLY A 117 9.13 3.76 -14.48
N CYS A 118 8.30 3.38 -15.43
CA CYS A 118 7.84 2.01 -15.60
C CYS A 118 8.85 1.20 -16.40
N LYS A 119 9.24 0.03 -15.91
CA LYS A 119 10.37 -0.75 -16.39
C LYS A 119 9.99 -2.20 -16.70
N THR A 120 10.83 -2.83 -17.48
CA THR A 120 10.85 -4.28 -17.64
C THR A 120 12.21 -4.82 -17.19
N ARG A 121 12.23 -6.07 -16.73
CA ARG A 121 13.50 -6.74 -16.42
C ARG A 121 13.49 -8.15 -16.99
N GLN A 122 14.38 -8.39 -17.96
CA GLN A 122 14.55 -9.69 -18.58
C GLN A 122 15.36 -10.62 -17.67
N GLY A 123 14.89 -11.83 -17.48
CA GLY A 123 15.59 -12.94 -16.83
C GLY A 123 15.88 -14.08 -17.83
N GLN A 124 16.43 -15.15 -17.34
CA GLN A 124 16.74 -16.32 -18.18
C GLN A 124 15.50 -17.05 -18.71
N ARG A 125 14.37 -16.98 -17.98
CA ARG A 125 13.10 -17.67 -18.28
C ARG A 125 11.98 -16.72 -18.74
N GLY A 126 12.30 -15.55 -19.30
CA GLY A 126 11.34 -14.48 -19.60
C GLY A 126 11.48 -13.33 -18.60
N ASP A 127 10.38 -12.85 -18.03
CA ASP A 127 10.43 -11.83 -16.99
C ASP A 127 11.24 -12.29 -15.78
N TYR A 128 12.05 -11.39 -15.23
CA TYR A 128 12.92 -11.69 -14.09
C TYR A 128 12.10 -12.00 -12.82
N TYR A 129 11.12 -11.16 -12.51
CA TYR A 129 10.31 -11.29 -11.31
C TYR A 129 9.26 -12.38 -11.47
N ALA A 130 9.21 -13.30 -10.50
CA ALA A 130 8.29 -14.45 -10.53
C ALA A 130 6.83 -14.01 -10.54
N PHE A 131 6.48 -12.97 -9.76
CA PHE A 131 5.11 -12.45 -9.75
C PHE A 131 4.64 -12.02 -11.14
N VAL A 132 5.46 -11.27 -11.86
CA VAL A 132 5.13 -10.81 -13.23
C VAL A 132 5.15 -11.95 -14.25
N ARG A 133 6.06 -12.90 -14.08
CA ARG A 133 6.27 -14.01 -15.04
C ARG A 133 5.22 -15.11 -14.92
N ASP A 134 4.88 -15.48 -13.69
CA ASP A 134 4.19 -16.75 -13.40
C ASP A 134 2.69 -16.51 -13.06
N THR A 135 2.23 -15.25 -12.90
CA THR A 135 0.81 -14.91 -12.81
C THR A 135 0.14 -14.97 -14.20
N LYS A 136 -1.13 -15.41 -14.22
CA LYS A 136 -1.91 -15.58 -15.47
C LYS A 136 -2.63 -14.30 -15.93
N CYS A 137 -2.75 -13.31 -15.06
CA CYS A 137 -3.34 -12.02 -15.36
C CYS A 137 -2.25 -10.95 -15.59
N PRO A 138 -2.57 -9.78 -16.15
CA PRO A 138 -1.66 -8.65 -16.18
C PRO A 138 -1.24 -8.26 -14.76
N ALA A 139 0.06 -8.28 -14.50
CA ALA A 139 0.64 -8.06 -13.18
C ALA A 139 1.73 -6.97 -13.21
N VAL A 140 1.87 -6.26 -12.08
CA VAL A 140 2.88 -5.20 -11.87
C VAL A 140 3.44 -5.31 -10.46
N ILE A 141 4.77 -5.13 -10.31
CA ILE A 141 5.40 -4.86 -9.02
C ILE A 141 5.54 -3.34 -8.88
N CYS A 142 5.08 -2.82 -7.74
CA CYS A 142 5.18 -1.40 -7.39
C CYS A 142 6.26 -1.22 -6.33
N GLU A 143 7.31 -0.48 -6.65
CA GLU A 143 8.40 -0.09 -5.75
C GLU A 143 8.15 1.36 -5.31
N GLY A 144 7.57 1.56 -4.14
CA GLY A 144 7.03 2.84 -3.68
C GLY A 144 8.10 3.89 -3.40
N VAL A 145 9.03 3.57 -2.52
CA VAL A 145 10.15 4.40 -2.08
C VAL A 145 11.41 3.55 -1.90
N PHE A 146 12.57 4.19 -1.83
CA PHE A 146 13.82 3.54 -1.39
C PHE A 146 13.95 3.67 0.12
N VAL A 147 13.86 2.54 0.84
CA VAL A 147 13.88 2.52 2.30
C VAL A 147 15.21 2.95 2.90
N ASP A 148 16.29 2.86 2.13
CA ASP A 148 17.66 3.21 2.49
C ASP A 148 18.09 4.62 2.03
N ASN A 149 17.19 5.38 1.42
CA ASN A 149 17.38 6.79 1.11
C ASN A 149 16.54 7.65 2.06
N LYS A 150 17.18 8.44 2.91
CA LYS A 150 16.51 9.25 3.94
C LYS A 150 15.43 10.18 3.40
N ALA A 151 15.68 10.83 2.26
CA ALA A 151 14.73 11.78 1.67
C ALA A 151 13.54 11.06 1.04
N ASP A 152 13.78 9.92 0.40
CA ASP A 152 12.74 9.12 -0.23
C ASP A 152 11.92 8.36 0.82
N ALA A 153 12.56 7.75 1.80
CA ALA A 153 11.89 7.11 2.94
C ALA A 153 10.96 8.08 3.70
N ALA A 154 11.33 9.37 3.77
CA ALA A 154 10.49 10.40 4.37
C ALA A 154 9.17 10.64 3.60
N GLN A 155 9.02 10.18 2.36
CA GLN A 155 7.74 10.18 1.63
C GLN A 155 6.76 9.12 2.16
N ALA A 156 7.24 8.12 2.91
CA ALA A 156 6.46 7.03 3.49
C ALA A 156 6.72 6.82 5.00
N ASP A 157 7.23 7.83 5.72
CA ASP A 157 7.61 7.74 7.13
C ASP A 157 6.44 7.77 8.12
N THR A 158 5.23 7.98 7.65
CA THR A 158 4.00 7.95 8.46
C THR A 158 2.96 7.06 7.82
N LYS A 159 2.10 6.46 8.65
CA LYS A 159 0.97 5.67 8.19
C LYS A 159 0.09 6.40 7.17
N ALA A 160 -0.18 7.70 7.40
CA ALA A 160 -0.97 8.51 6.49
C ALA A 160 -0.32 8.64 5.10
N LYS A 161 1.02 8.81 5.04
CA LYS A 161 1.76 8.85 3.77
C LYS A 161 1.74 7.47 3.09
N GLN A 162 1.96 6.39 3.83
CA GLN A 162 1.87 5.03 3.31
C GLN A 162 0.47 4.74 2.74
N GLN A 163 -0.59 5.13 3.46
CA GLN A 163 -1.96 5.01 2.97
C GLN A 163 -2.20 5.82 1.69
N ALA A 164 -1.59 7.00 1.55
CA ALA A 164 -1.68 7.80 0.33
C ALA A 164 -1.10 7.07 -0.89
N PHE A 165 0.01 6.34 -0.73
CA PHE A 165 0.53 5.44 -1.79
C PHE A 165 -0.47 4.35 -2.15
N GLY A 166 -1.03 3.65 -1.16
CA GLY A 166 -2.03 2.61 -1.39
C GLY A 166 -3.25 3.13 -2.15
N VAL A 167 -3.75 4.31 -1.79
CA VAL A 167 -4.85 4.99 -2.51
C VAL A 167 -4.42 5.37 -3.93
N ALA A 168 -3.18 5.81 -4.14
CA ALA A 168 -2.66 6.12 -5.48
C ALA A 168 -2.60 4.85 -6.35
N TYR A 169 -2.15 3.72 -5.80
CA TYR A 169 -2.17 2.43 -6.50
C TYR A 169 -3.59 2.03 -6.89
N ALA A 170 -4.53 2.12 -5.95
CA ALA A 170 -5.94 1.81 -6.21
C ALA A 170 -6.53 2.67 -7.34
N LYS A 171 -6.25 3.97 -7.37
CA LYS A 171 -6.70 4.88 -8.44
C LYS A 171 -6.13 4.49 -9.80
N GLY A 172 -4.84 4.12 -9.87
CA GLY A 172 -4.22 3.63 -11.10
C GLY A 172 -4.84 2.32 -11.59
N ILE A 173 -5.23 1.44 -10.68
CA ILE A 173 -5.98 0.22 -10.98
C ILE A 173 -7.38 0.55 -11.53
N LEU A 174 -8.12 1.44 -10.86
CA LEU A 174 -9.45 1.88 -11.32
C LEU A 174 -9.39 2.53 -12.70
N ASP A 175 -8.39 3.39 -12.95
CA ASP A 175 -8.13 3.98 -14.27
C ASP A 175 -7.93 2.88 -15.33
N THR A 176 -7.20 1.83 -15.00
CA THR A 176 -6.94 0.70 -15.93
C THR A 176 -8.18 -0.15 -16.18
N LEU A 177 -9.02 -0.32 -15.16
CA LEU A 177 -10.28 -1.05 -15.26
C LEU A 177 -11.40 -0.22 -15.89
N GLY A 178 -11.21 1.08 -16.13
CA GLY A 178 -12.23 2.00 -16.65
C GLY A 178 -13.35 2.28 -15.64
N ILE A 179 -13.07 2.15 -14.33
CA ILE A 179 -14.02 2.43 -13.26
C ILE A 179 -13.86 3.88 -12.81
N LYS A 180 -14.96 4.63 -12.86
CA LYS A 180 -14.96 6.03 -12.40
C LYS A 180 -14.93 6.09 -10.88
N TYR A 181 -14.18 7.04 -10.34
CA TYR A 181 -14.12 7.37 -8.93
C TYR A 181 -14.10 8.90 -8.75
N ASP A 182 -14.59 9.37 -7.62
CA ASP A 182 -14.57 10.80 -7.35
C ASP A 182 -13.14 11.24 -7.00
N THR A 183 -12.63 12.20 -7.75
CA THR A 183 -11.30 12.78 -7.52
C THR A 183 -11.31 13.84 -6.42
N SER A 184 -12.50 14.30 -6.01
CA SER A 184 -12.66 15.36 -4.99
C SER A 184 -12.57 14.83 -3.55
N THR A 185 -12.67 13.52 -3.33
CA THR A 185 -12.76 12.89 -1.99
C THR A 185 -11.49 12.14 -1.58
N ALA A 186 -10.33 12.60 -2.00
CA ALA A 186 -9.07 11.91 -1.70
C ALA A 186 -8.40 12.41 -0.40
N LYS A 187 -9.17 12.55 0.69
CA LYS A 187 -8.63 12.32 2.02
C LYS A 187 -8.82 10.83 2.29
N PRO A 188 -7.77 10.06 2.66
CA PRO A 188 -7.97 8.72 3.19
C PRO A 188 -9.06 8.85 4.27
N ALA A 189 -10.07 7.99 4.24
CA ALA A 189 -11.02 7.96 5.33
C ALA A 189 -10.18 7.84 6.61
N GLU A 190 -10.17 8.88 7.41
CA GLU A 190 -9.81 8.72 8.81
C GLU A 190 -10.68 7.55 9.27
N PRO A 191 -10.12 6.53 9.94
CA PRO A 191 -10.96 5.47 10.48
C PRO A 191 -12.12 6.19 11.17
N GLU A 192 -13.37 5.84 10.79
CA GLU A 192 -14.55 6.39 11.48
C GLU A 192 -14.33 6.02 12.94
N THR A 193 -13.73 6.94 13.68
CA THR A 193 -13.58 6.78 15.12
C THR A 193 -14.99 6.82 15.67
N ASP A 194 -15.44 5.71 16.24
CA ASP A 194 -16.73 5.67 16.92
C ASP A 194 -16.82 6.85 17.91
N ALA A 195 -18.03 7.24 18.25
CA ALA A 195 -18.28 8.41 19.12
C ALA A 195 -17.53 8.30 20.47
N GLU A 196 -17.33 7.07 20.98
CA GLU A 196 -16.57 6.81 22.20
C GLU A 196 -15.09 7.13 22.02
N THR A 197 -14.50 6.69 20.91
CA THR A 197 -13.09 6.97 20.57
C THR A 197 -12.88 8.47 20.36
N GLN A 198 -13.78 9.16 19.66
CA GLN A 198 -13.67 10.61 19.47
C GLN A 198 -13.78 11.38 20.79
N ALA A 199 -14.66 10.98 21.68
CA ALA A 199 -14.76 11.56 23.02
C ALA A 199 -13.49 11.32 23.85
N ALA A 200 -12.91 10.11 23.78
CA ALA A 200 -11.65 9.76 24.43
C ALA A 200 -10.48 10.60 23.92
N ILE A 201 -10.36 10.79 22.60
CA ILE A 201 -9.35 11.63 21.96
C ILE A 201 -9.44 13.07 22.50
N THR A 202 -10.65 13.67 22.46
CA THR A 202 -10.88 15.03 22.92
C THR A 202 -10.49 15.20 24.39
N LYS A 203 -10.87 14.26 25.23
CA LYS A 203 -10.60 14.28 26.67
C LYS A 203 -9.10 14.21 26.97
N VAL A 204 -8.38 13.29 26.33
CA VAL A 204 -6.92 13.14 26.49
C VAL A 204 -6.19 14.39 25.96
N GLN A 205 -6.58 14.91 24.81
CA GLN A 205 -5.99 16.14 24.27
C GLN A 205 -6.13 17.33 25.24
N GLN A 206 -7.31 17.53 25.79
CA GLN A 206 -7.58 18.63 26.72
C GLN A 206 -6.81 18.46 28.04
N ALA A 207 -6.86 17.26 28.63
CA ALA A 207 -6.25 17.00 29.94
C ALA A 207 -4.72 17.05 29.88
N ALA A 208 -4.11 16.56 28.79
CA ALA A 208 -2.66 16.47 28.64
C ALA A 208 -2.05 17.62 27.82
N GLY A 209 -2.86 18.54 27.28
CA GLY A 209 -2.39 19.64 26.43
C GLY A 209 -1.73 19.17 25.12
N LEU A 210 -2.13 18.00 24.61
CA LEU A 210 -1.48 17.39 23.44
C LEU A 210 -1.95 18.07 22.15
N SER A 211 -0.98 18.29 21.22
CA SER A 211 -1.32 18.72 19.87
C SER A 211 -2.06 17.61 19.09
N GLY A 212 -2.85 17.99 18.09
CA GLY A 212 -3.48 17.01 17.18
C GLY A 212 -2.47 16.05 16.56
N LYS A 213 -1.28 16.55 16.23
CA LYS A 213 -0.17 15.71 15.70
C LYS A 213 0.32 14.68 16.71
N THR A 214 0.44 15.05 17.97
CA THR A 214 0.84 14.12 19.05
C THR A 214 -0.24 13.06 19.30
N MET A 215 -1.52 13.45 19.25
CA MET A 215 -2.62 12.48 19.35
C MET A 215 -2.64 11.52 18.18
N GLN A 216 -2.35 11.99 16.96
CA GLN A 216 -2.27 11.12 15.79
C GLN A 216 -1.15 10.08 15.97
N TYR A 217 0.02 10.47 16.48
CA TYR A 217 1.08 9.51 16.81
C TYR A 217 0.63 8.43 17.79
N LEU A 218 -0.14 8.80 18.82
CA LEU A 218 -0.66 7.82 19.77
C LEU A 218 -1.66 6.86 19.14
N LEU A 219 -2.49 7.33 18.22
CA LEU A 219 -3.51 6.53 17.53
C LEU A 219 -2.91 5.60 16.47
N ASP A 220 -1.75 5.96 15.93
CA ASP A 220 -1.06 5.17 14.89
C ASP A 220 -0.37 3.91 15.42
N TYR A 221 -0.24 3.75 16.75
CA TYR A 221 0.24 2.51 17.34
C TYR A 221 -0.79 1.39 17.19
N GLU A 222 -0.33 0.14 17.11
CA GLU A 222 -1.19 -1.06 16.96
C GLU A 222 -2.37 -1.11 17.96
N TYR A 223 -2.14 -0.64 19.19
CA TYR A 223 -3.15 -0.55 20.25
C TYR A 223 -3.50 0.91 20.62
N GLY A 224 -3.25 1.84 19.73
CA GLY A 224 -3.34 3.28 19.99
C GLY A 224 -4.74 3.72 20.42
N VAL A 225 -5.77 3.21 19.78
CA VAL A 225 -7.18 3.50 20.13
C VAL A 225 -7.50 3.00 21.54
N GLU A 226 -7.11 1.77 21.87
CA GLU A 226 -7.34 1.21 23.21
C GLU A 226 -6.55 1.97 24.28
N LEU A 227 -5.30 2.37 23.95
CA LEU A 227 -4.49 3.19 24.84
C LEU A 227 -5.15 4.53 25.11
N VAL A 228 -5.63 5.22 24.10
CA VAL A 228 -6.33 6.52 24.25
C VAL A 228 -7.62 6.36 25.07
N LYS A 229 -8.41 5.32 24.86
CA LYS A 229 -9.59 5.02 25.68
C LYS A 229 -9.23 4.76 27.15
N LYS A 230 -8.11 4.05 27.42
CA LYS A 230 -7.62 3.85 28.80
C LYS A 230 -7.12 5.13 29.43
N LEU A 231 -6.35 5.94 28.69
CA LEU A 231 -5.89 7.25 29.15
C LEU A 231 -7.07 8.18 29.47
N ALA A 232 -8.08 8.19 28.63
CA ALA A 232 -9.30 9.00 28.86
C ALA A 232 -10.04 8.63 30.17
N LYS A 233 -9.96 7.38 30.60
CA LYS A 233 -10.49 6.93 31.90
C LYS A 233 -9.61 7.33 33.08
N ALA A 234 -8.30 7.46 32.86
CA ALA A 234 -7.33 7.79 33.91
C ALA A 234 -7.22 9.29 34.19
N VAL A 235 -7.71 10.16 33.31
CA VAL A 235 -7.70 11.62 33.45
C VAL A 235 -9.06 12.18 33.92
N GLU A 236 -9.80 11.36 34.62
CA GLU A 236 -10.96 11.79 35.43
C GLU A 236 -10.45 12.41 36.73
#